data_0e63265f2582006d0646daeb2e836f51
#
_entry.id   0e63265f2582006d0646daeb2e836f51
#
_cell.length_a   1.000
_cell.length_b   1.000
_cell.length_c   1.000
_cell.angle_alpha   90.00
_cell.angle_beta   90.00
_cell.angle_gamma   90.00
#
_symmetry.space_group_name_H-M   'P 1'
#
loop_
_entity.id
_entity.type
_entity.pdbx_description
1 polymer ?
#
loop_
_entity_poly.entity_id
_entity_poly.type
_entity_poly.pdbx_seq_one_letter_code
_entity_poly.pdbx_strand_id
1 'polypeptide(L)' 'MSANTVQRAFELADAGSCRTVDDIRRTLHKERMDQIEGHLGGGSLKAQLRARMKVAHAAKT' A
#
# COMPACT_ATOMS: atom_id res chain seq x y z
N MET A 1 -16.67 -7.83 6.80
CA MET A 1 -16.51 -7.07 5.54
C MET A 1 -15.09 -7.05 5.10
N SER A 2 -14.86 -7.38 3.86
CA SER A 2 -13.51 -7.35 3.32
C SER A 2 -13.15 -5.95 2.84
N ALA A 3 -11.97 -5.50 3.17
CA ALA A 3 -11.44 -4.25 2.64
C ALA A 3 -11.18 -4.43 1.15
N ASN A 4 -11.39 -3.37 0.36
CA ASN A 4 -11.02 -3.42 -1.04
C ASN A 4 -9.51 -3.28 -1.19
N THR A 5 -8.99 -3.52 -2.39
CA THR A 5 -7.56 -3.50 -2.64
C THR A 5 -6.92 -2.16 -2.31
N VAL A 6 -7.56 -1.06 -2.68
CA VAL A 6 -7.03 0.28 -2.40
C VAL A 6 -6.97 0.53 -0.89
N GLN A 7 -8.04 0.19 -0.19
CA GLN A 7 -8.10 0.37 1.26
C GLN A 7 -7.03 -0.46 1.95
N ARG A 8 -6.85 -1.70 1.52
CA ARG A 8 -5.82 -2.56 2.09
C ARG A 8 -4.42 -2.02 1.84
N ALA A 9 -4.20 -1.45 0.65
CA ALA A 9 -2.91 -0.82 0.33
C ALA A 9 -2.61 0.32 1.30
N PHE A 10 -3.58 1.16 1.60
CA PHE A 10 -3.40 2.23 2.57
C PHE A 10 -3.13 1.69 3.98
N GLU A 11 -3.81 0.63 4.37
CA GLU A 11 -3.57 0.00 5.67
C GLU A 11 -2.13 -0.48 5.77
N LEU A 12 -1.61 -1.11 4.72
CA LEU A 12 -0.24 -1.59 4.71
C LEU A 12 0.75 -0.43 4.78
N ALA A 13 0.46 0.65 4.08
CA ALA A 13 1.31 1.83 4.11
C ALA A 13 1.32 2.46 5.50
N ASP A 14 0.15 2.60 6.12
CA ASP A 14 0.02 3.23 7.44
C ASP A 14 0.62 2.36 8.55
N ALA A 15 0.60 1.06 8.38
CA ALA A 15 1.15 0.13 9.37
C ALA A 15 2.67 0.19 9.45
N GLY A 16 3.32 0.74 8.41
CA GLY A 16 4.77 0.82 8.39
C GLY A 16 5.48 -0.50 8.12
N SER A 17 4.73 -1.52 7.72
CA SER A 17 5.31 -2.83 7.43
C SER A 17 5.91 -2.91 6.03
N CYS A 18 5.58 -1.96 5.17
CA CYS A 18 6.10 -1.89 3.81
C CYS A 18 6.95 -0.64 3.66
N ARG A 19 8.04 -0.74 2.92
CA ARG A 19 8.94 0.40 2.68
C ARG A 19 8.77 0.99 1.29
N THR A 20 8.27 0.21 0.35
CA THR A 20 8.12 0.65 -1.03
C THR A 20 6.75 0.23 -1.53
N VAL A 21 6.33 0.86 -2.63
CA VAL A 21 5.08 0.47 -3.29
C VAL A 21 5.17 -0.97 -3.77
N ASP A 22 6.36 -1.41 -4.16
CA ASP A 22 6.56 -2.80 -4.59
C ASP A 22 6.28 -3.78 -3.44
N ASP A 23 6.70 -3.43 -2.23
CA ASP A 23 6.39 -4.26 -1.05
C ASP A 23 4.89 -4.37 -0.84
N ILE A 24 4.18 -3.27 -1.00
CA ILE A 24 2.72 -3.27 -0.88
C ILE A 24 2.12 -4.18 -1.95
N ARG A 25 2.59 -4.05 -3.19
CA ARG A 25 2.10 -4.87 -4.29
C ARG A 25 2.30 -6.36 -4.01
N ARG A 26 3.48 -6.73 -3.55
CA ARG A 26 3.78 -8.12 -3.22
C ARG A 26 2.88 -8.66 -2.13
N THR A 27 2.65 -7.85 -1.10
CA THR A 27 1.77 -8.25 -0.01
C THR A 27 0.33 -8.45 -0.49
N LEU A 28 -0.14 -7.55 -1.35
CA LEU A 28 -1.48 -7.67 -1.91
C LEU A 28 -1.63 -8.93 -2.77
N HIS A 29 -0.59 -9.27 -3.54
CA HIS A 29 -0.59 -10.51 -4.32
C HIS A 29 -0.63 -11.73 -3.40
N LYS A 30 0.13 -11.69 -2.32
CA LYS A 30 0.16 -12.76 -1.34
C LYS A 30 -1.20 -12.95 -0.70
N GLU A 31 -1.94 -11.86 -0.49
CA GLU A 31 -3.28 -11.90 0.08
C GLU A 31 -4.35 -12.16 -0.98
N ARG A 32 -3.95 -12.31 -2.24
CA ARG A 32 -4.85 -12.60 -3.35
C ARG A 32 -5.91 -11.53 -3.56
N MET A 33 -5.52 -10.28 -3.38
CA MET A 33 -6.42 -9.15 -3.63
C MET A 33 -6.64 -8.96 -5.12
N ASP A 34 -7.79 -8.39 -5.48
CA ASP A 34 -8.18 -8.20 -6.87
C ASP A 34 -7.65 -6.90 -7.46
N GLN A 35 -7.43 -6.90 -8.78
CA GLN A 35 -7.11 -5.70 -9.55
C GLN A 35 -5.92 -4.91 -9.02
N ILE A 36 -4.94 -5.61 -8.46
CA ILE A 36 -3.77 -4.98 -7.86
C ILE A 36 -3.04 -4.09 -8.86
N GLU A 37 -2.73 -4.62 -10.03
CA GLU A 37 -1.97 -3.87 -11.04
C GLU A 37 -2.80 -2.69 -11.59
N GLY A 38 -4.10 -2.88 -11.72
CA GLY A 38 -4.99 -1.81 -12.17
C GLY A 38 -4.98 -0.63 -11.21
N HIS A 39 -5.00 -0.89 -9.92
CA HIS A 39 -4.98 0.17 -8.91
C HIS A 39 -3.58 0.77 -8.74
N LEU A 40 -2.57 -0.06 -8.62
CA LEU A 40 -1.21 0.40 -8.36
C LEU A 40 -0.49 0.91 -9.60
N GLY A 41 -1.08 0.72 -10.77
CA GLY A 41 -0.53 1.28 -12.01
C GLY A 41 -0.67 2.79 -12.12
N GLY A 42 -1.56 3.39 -11.33
CA GLY A 42 -1.78 4.83 -11.35
C GLY A 42 -0.76 5.58 -10.53
N GLY A 43 -0.18 6.64 -11.10
CA GLY A 43 0.82 7.43 -10.40
C GLY A 43 0.28 8.16 -9.17
N SER A 44 -0.99 8.55 -9.21
CA SER A 44 -1.63 9.25 -8.09
C SER A 44 -1.68 8.38 -6.84
N LEU A 45 -2.12 7.13 -6.98
CA LEU A 45 -2.19 6.22 -5.84
C LEU A 45 -0.80 5.91 -5.30
N LYS A 46 0.16 5.68 -6.20
CA LYS A 46 1.54 5.43 -5.78
C LYS A 46 2.10 6.59 -4.95
N ALA A 47 1.84 7.81 -5.39
CA ALA A 47 2.32 8.99 -4.67
C ALA A 47 1.69 9.07 -3.28
N GLN A 48 0.41 8.78 -3.16
CA GLN A 48 -0.27 8.78 -1.87
C GLN A 48 0.28 7.70 -0.95
N LEU A 49 0.52 6.51 -1.48
CA LEU A 49 1.08 5.42 -0.68
C LEU A 49 2.48 5.74 -0.19
N ARG A 50 3.31 6.35 -1.05
CA ARG A 50 4.64 6.78 -0.64
C ARG A 50 4.60 7.80 0.48
N ALA A 51 3.68 8.76 0.39
CA ALA A 51 3.53 9.78 1.42
C ALA A 51 3.13 9.14 2.76
N ARG A 52 2.21 8.18 2.71
CA ARG A 52 1.77 7.48 3.92
C ARG A 52 2.90 6.67 4.55
N MET A 53 3.67 5.98 3.72
CA MET A 53 4.80 5.19 4.22
C MET A 53 5.86 6.09 4.83
N LYS A 54 6.11 7.24 4.24
CA LYS A 54 7.07 8.20 4.78
C LYS A 54 6.66 8.67 6.16
N VAL A 55 5.39 9.01 6.34
CA VAL A 55 4.87 9.43 7.64
C VAL A 55 4.97 8.29 8.65
N ALA A 56 4.58 7.09 8.25
CA ALA A 56 4.61 5.94 9.15
C ALA A 56 6.02 5.62 9.63
N HIS A 57 7.01 5.70 8.73
CA HIS A 57 8.40 5.42 9.11
C HIS A 57 8.99 6.55 9.95
N ALA A 58 8.62 7.79 9.67
CA ALA A 58 9.08 8.92 10.48
C ALA A 58 8.55 8.82 11.90
N ALA A 59 7.32 8.34 12.07
CA ALA A 59 6.71 8.21 13.40
C ALA A 59 7.35 7.13 14.26
N LYS A 60 8.14 6.26 13.66
CA LYS A 60 8.76 5.14 14.37
C LYS A 60 10.15 5.43 14.91
N THR A 61 10.69 6.57 14.66
CA THR A 61 12.03 6.92 15.15
C THR A 61 12.05 7.21 16.64
#